data_a17094942e66dbdefb72a65fd9fb3e5d
#
_entry.id   a17094942e66dbdefb72a65fd9fb3e5d
#
_cell.length_a   1.000
_cell.length_b   1.000
_cell.length_c   1.000
_cell.angle_alpha   90.00
_cell.angle_beta   90.00
_cell.angle_gamma   90.00
#
_symmetry.space_group_name_H-M   'P 1'
#
loop_
_entity.id
_entity.type
_entity.pdbx_description
1 polymer ?
#
loop_
_entity_poly.entity_id
_entity_poly.type
_entity_poly.pdbx_seq_one_letter_code
_entity_poly.pdbx_strand_id
1 'polypeptide(L)'
;MSYPRYRRLGAFTGAMMLALFGQSVSHLEARAQTGPTFSSEVAPILFENCVTCHQPNGIGPMSLLNYEDVRRYASRIANKVASREMPPWHLDRSIGIQDYKNDISLSDAQIETVVAWADAGAPEGDPSALPPLPELRDGSQWQLEETLGPPDFIIEAPPYTVA
;
A
#
# COMPACT_ATOMS: atom_id res chain seq x y z
N MET A 1 80.02 22.78 36.91
CA MET A 1 79.15 23.05 35.73
C MET A 1 78.01 22.01 35.73
N SER A 2 76.82 22.40 36.17
CA SER A 2 75.71 21.49 36.38
C SER A 2 74.67 21.76 35.28
N TYR A 3 74.30 20.76 34.54
CA TYR A 3 73.22 20.84 33.56
C TYR A 3 71.91 20.42 34.19
N PRO A 4 70.74 21.15 33.93
CA PRO A 4 69.43 20.79 34.47
C PRO A 4 68.79 19.71 33.58
N ARG A 5 68.24 18.70 34.23
CA ARG A 5 67.42 17.63 33.61
C ARG A 5 66.03 18.17 33.27
N TYR A 6 65.69 18.24 32.00
CA TYR A 6 64.30 18.45 31.56
C TYR A 6 63.50 17.16 31.72
N ARG A 7 62.53 17.14 32.62
CA ARG A 7 61.54 16.09 32.73
C ARG A 7 60.55 16.23 31.57
N ARG A 8 60.44 15.15 30.79
CA ARG A 8 59.40 15.01 29.75
C ARG A 8 58.01 14.94 30.41
N LEU A 9 57.23 15.99 30.30
CA LEU A 9 55.77 15.98 30.42
C LEU A 9 55.24 16.14 29.01
N GLY A 10 54.54 15.13 28.53
CA GLY A 10 53.93 15.22 27.20
C GLY A 10 53.51 13.89 26.66
N ALA A 11 52.49 13.26 27.23
CA ALA A 11 51.80 12.15 26.56
C ALA A 11 50.48 11.75 27.32
N PHE A 12 49.57 12.68 27.53
CA PHE A 12 48.23 12.31 28.07
C PHE A 12 47.07 13.17 27.53
N THR A 13 47.23 13.91 26.46
CA THR A 13 46.16 14.76 25.90
C THR A 13 45.59 14.27 24.57
N GLY A 14 45.98 13.12 24.04
CA GLY A 14 45.51 12.61 22.74
C GLY A 14 44.35 11.62 22.77
N ALA A 15 44.02 11.04 23.94
CA ALA A 15 43.08 9.93 24.00
C ALA A 15 41.62 10.37 24.36
N MET A 16 41.39 11.63 24.73
CA MET A 16 40.06 12.08 25.20
C MET A 16 39.24 12.78 24.13
N MET A 17 39.80 13.13 22.97
CA MET A 17 39.09 13.77 21.87
C MET A 17 38.44 12.81 20.88
N LEU A 18 38.80 11.52 20.89
CA LEU A 18 38.19 10.52 19.99
C LEU A 18 36.91 9.88 20.50
N ALA A 19 36.63 10.05 21.80
CA ALA A 19 35.43 9.47 22.43
C ALA A 19 34.14 10.30 22.24
N LEU A 20 34.24 11.57 21.82
CA LEU A 20 33.10 12.47 21.66
C LEU A 20 32.50 12.48 20.25
N PHE A 21 33.16 11.89 19.24
CA PHE A 21 32.66 11.81 17.87
C PHE A 21 31.91 10.51 17.56
N GLY A 22 31.90 9.54 18.45
CA GLY A 22 31.31 8.22 18.23
C GLY A 22 29.81 8.12 18.57
N GLN A 23 29.18 9.14 19.16
CA GLN A 23 27.80 9.03 19.64
C GLN A 23 26.76 9.79 18.82
N SER A 24 27.15 10.42 17.73
CA SER A 24 26.22 11.24 16.94
C SER A 24 25.56 10.52 15.76
N VAL A 25 25.81 9.22 15.57
CA VAL A 25 25.30 8.49 14.39
C VAL A 25 24.11 7.59 14.71
N SER A 26 23.73 7.47 15.97
CA SER A 26 22.68 6.50 16.37
C SER A 26 21.27 7.07 16.55
N HIS A 27 21.02 8.32 16.19
CA HIS A 27 19.69 8.94 16.32
C HIS A 27 19.01 9.27 14.99
N LEU A 28 19.40 8.60 13.90
CA LEU A 28 18.69 8.70 12.62
C LEU A 28 17.61 7.61 12.48
N GLU A 29 17.24 6.98 13.58
CA GLU A 29 16.28 5.89 13.53
C GLU A 29 14.93 6.29 14.07
N ALA A 30 13.92 5.87 13.33
CA ALA A 30 12.49 6.00 13.61
C ALA A 30 11.97 7.45 13.61
N ARG A 31 12.06 8.09 12.48
CA ARG A 31 10.99 9.01 12.12
C ARG A 31 9.74 8.15 12.06
N ALA A 32 8.97 8.14 13.15
CA ALA A 32 7.66 7.49 13.17
C ALA A 32 6.93 7.95 11.91
N GLN A 33 6.57 7.03 11.05
CA GLN A 33 5.81 7.34 9.85
C GLN A 33 4.47 7.84 10.35
N THR A 34 4.27 9.15 10.31
CA THR A 34 3.07 9.82 10.83
C THR A 34 1.95 9.86 9.79
N GLY A 35 1.89 8.90 8.92
CA GLY A 35 0.90 8.81 7.83
C GLY A 35 0.43 7.38 7.61
N PRO A 36 -0.58 7.18 6.76
CA PRO A 36 -1.10 5.86 6.46
C PRO A 36 -0.03 5.00 5.78
N THR A 37 -0.10 3.69 6.06
CA THR A 37 0.77 2.66 5.48
C THR A 37 -0.08 1.67 4.67
N PHE A 38 0.58 0.91 3.80
CA PHE A 38 -0.11 -0.09 3.01
C PHE A 38 -0.77 -1.15 3.92
N SER A 39 0.03 -1.77 4.79
CA SER A 39 -0.41 -2.92 5.56
C SER A 39 -1.56 -2.61 6.52
N SER A 40 -1.54 -1.45 7.18
CA SER A 40 -2.52 -1.11 8.21
C SER A 40 -3.76 -0.41 7.67
N GLU A 41 -3.60 0.52 6.71
CA GLU A 41 -4.70 1.41 6.32
C GLU A 41 -5.16 1.19 4.87
N VAL A 42 -4.23 0.97 3.93
CA VAL A 42 -4.58 0.93 2.50
C VAL A 42 -5.04 -0.45 2.06
N ALA A 43 -4.35 -1.51 2.49
CA ALA A 43 -4.72 -2.89 2.12
C ALA A 43 -6.15 -3.25 2.52
N PRO A 44 -6.66 -2.93 3.72
CA PRO A 44 -8.07 -3.15 4.05
C PRO A 44 -9.03 -2.51 3.03
N ILE A 45 -8.77 -1.25 2.64
CA ILE A 45 -9.59 -0.52 1.67
C ILE A 45 -9.57 -1.21 0.31
N LEU A 46 -8.38 -1.59 -0.17
CA LEU A 46 -8.23 -2.25 -1.47
C LEU A 46 -8.86 -3.65 -1.47
N PHE A 47 -8.69 -4.41 -0.39
CA PHE A 47 -9.21 -5.77 -0.29
C PHE A 47 -10.73 -5.79 -0.25
N GLU A 48 -11.35 -4.82 0.36
CA GLU A 48 -12.80 -4.70 0.42
C GLU A 48 -13.41 -4.20 -0.90
N ASN A 49 -12.79 -3.23 -1.59
CA ASN A 49 -13.46 -2.47 -2.64
C ASN A 49 -12.86 -2.67 -4.05
N CYS A 50 -11.64 -3.25 -4.18
CA CYS A 50 -10.91 -3.23 -5.45
C CYS A 50 -10.54 -4.61 -5.96
N VAL A 51 -10.11 -5.53 -5.07
CA VAL A 51 -9.52 -6.81 -5.49
C VAL A 51 -10.49 -7.77 -6.16
N THR A 52 -11.79 -7.61 -5.98
CA THR A 52 -12.78 -8.39 -6.72
C THR A 52 -12.60 -8.28 -8.23
N CYS A 53 -12.19 -7.10 -8.70
CA CYS A 53 -11.88 -6.85 -10.12
C CYS A 53 -10.38 -6.89 -10.40
N HIS A 54 -9.54 -6.39 -9.46
CA HIS A 54 -8.10 -6.26 -9.61
C HIS A 54 -7.35 -7.46 -9.00
N GLN A 55 -7.51 -8.62 -9.60
CA GLN A 55 -6.87 -9.90 -9.24
C GLN A 55 -6.45 -10.66 -10.51
N PRO A 56 -5.61 -11.70 -10.40
CA PRO A 56 -5.36 -12.59 -11.53
C PRO A 56 -6.67 -13.17 -12.08
N ASN A 57 -6.82 -13.19 -13.39
CA ASN A 57 -8.04 -13.56 -14.11
C ASN A 57 -9.27 -12.70 -13.82
N GLY A 58 -9.09 -11.57 -13.13
CA GLY A 58 -10.12 -10.56 -12.95
C GLY A 58 -10.22 -9.61 -14.15
N ILE A 59 -11.24 -8.75 -14.15
CA ILE A 59 -11.47 -7.76 -15.21
C ILE A 59 -10.50 -6.56 -15.13
N GLY A 60 -9.92 -6.30 -13.97
CA GLY A 60 -8.97 -5.20 -13.76
C GLY A 60 -7.61 -5.49 -14.41
N PRO A 61 -6.94 -4.47 -14.98
CA PRO A 61 -5.71 -4.67 -15.77
C PRO A 61 -4.46 -4.99 -14.94
N MET A 62 -4.52 -4.85 -13.61
CA MET A 62 -3.42 -5.17 -12.70
C MET A 62 -3.94 -5.77 -11.41
N SER A 63 -3.12 -6.59 -10.76
CA SER A 63 -3.41 -7.12 -9.42
C SER A 63 -3.16 -6.07 -8.35
N LEU A 64 -4.01 -6.05 -7.32
CA LEU A 64 -3.87 -5.20 -6.14
C LEU A 64 -3.81 -6.04 -4.83
N LEU A 65 -3.30 -7.27 -4.93
CA LEU A 65 -3.29 -8.24 -3.84
C LEU A 65 -2.07 -8.14 -2.91
N ASN A 66 -1.01 -7.47 -3.34
CA ASN A 66 0.22 -7.34 -2.56
C ASN A 66 0.84 -5.95 -2.70
N TYR A 67 1.70 -5.62 -1.74
CA TYR A 67 2.34 -4.32 -1.66
C TYR A 67 3.15 -3.97 -2.92
N GLU A 68 3.96 -4.90 -3.42
CA GLU A 68 4.84 -4.65 -4.56
C GLU A 68 4.08 -4.24 -5.82
N ASP A 69 2.95 -4.90 -6.08
CA ASP A 69 2.11 -4.57 -7.21
C ASP A 69 1.39 -3.23 -7.01
N VAL A 70 0.82 -3.00 -5.83
CA VAL A 70 0.07 -1.77 -5.52
C VAL A 70 0.98 -0.55 -5.55
N ARG A 71 2.18 -0.64 -4.95
CA ARG A 71 3.13 0.47 -4.90
C ARG A 71 3.50 1.01 -6.28
N ARG A 72 3.66 0.14 -7.27
CA ARG A 72 3.99 0.55 -8.65
C ARG A 72 2.95 1.46 -9.27
N TYR A 73 1.71 1.35 -8.82
CA TYR A 73 0.57 2.11 -9.33
C TYR A 73 0.04 3.15 -8.32
N ALA A 74 0.73 3.38 -7.20
CA ALA A 74 0.24 4.23 -6.10
C ALA A 74 -0.31 5.57 -6.57
N SER A 75 0.44 6.36 -7.32
CA SER A 75 -0.02 7.66 -7.83
C SER A 75 -1.20 7.53 -8.79
N ARG A 76 -1.26 6.47 -9.60
CA ARG A 76 -2.38 6.23 -10.50
C ARG A 76 -3.63 5.84 -9.73
N ILE A 77 -3.49 4.98 -8.71
CA ILE A 77 -4.59 4.59 -7.82
C ILE A 77 -5.13 5.83 -7.12
N ALA A 78 -4.26 6.64 -6.50
CA ALA A 78 -4.65 7.87 -5.83
C ALA A 78 -5.44 8.82 -6.75
N ASN A 79 -4.96 9.05 -7.97
CA ASN A 79 -5.65 9.88 -8.94
C ASN A 79 -7.04 9.34 -9.32
N LYS A 80 -7.15 8.00 -9.54
CA LYS A 80 -8.41 7.37 -9.94
C LYS A 80 -9.44 7.34 -8.81
N VAL A 81 -9.02 7.16 -7.57
CA VAL A 81 -9.94 7.22 -6.42
C VAL A 81 -10.32 8.66 -6.08
N ALA A 82 -9.38 9.62 -6.19
CA ALA A 82 -9.67 11.04 -5.98
C ALA A 82 -10.69 11.59 -6.99
N SER A 83 -10.59 11.18 -8.26
CA SER A 83 -11.57 11.54 -9.29
C SER A 83 -12.85 10.70 -9.25
N ARG A 84 -12.95 9.74 -8.33
CA ARG A 84 -14.06 8.76 -8.22
C ARG A 84 -14.32 7.96 -9.50
N GLU A 85 -13.31 7.82 -10.36
CA GLU A 85 -13.37 6.89 -11.50
C GLU A 85 -13.23 5.42 -11.04
N MET A 86 -12.58 5.20 -9.89
CA MET A 86 -12.44 3.89 -9.25
C MET A 86 -12.84 3.95 -7.77
N PRO A 87 -13.60 2.96 -7.31
CA PRO A 87 -14.29 1.91 -8.05
C PRO A 87 -15.30 2.49 -9.07
N PRO A 88 -15.65 1.76 -10.16
CA PRO A 88 -16.57 2.26 -11.20
C PRO A 88 -18.04 2.23 -10.70
N TRP A 89 -18.34 3.04 -9.71
CA TRP A 89 -19.64 3.16 -9.06
C TRP A 89 -20.16 4.58 -9.21
N HIS A 90 -20.76 4.86 -10.38
CA HIS A 90 -21.16 6.20 -10.82
C HIS A 90 -22.58 6.58 -10.35
N LEU A 91 -22.90 6.36 -9.08
CA LEU A 91 -24.15 6.79 -8.49
C LEU A 91 -24.01 8.16 -7.86
N ASP A 92 -24.94 9.06 -8.18
CA ASP A 92 -25.01 10.37 -7.54
C ASP A 92 -25.56 10.23 -6.11
N ARG A 93 -24.71 10.47 -5.14
CA ARG A 93 -25.03 10.37 -3.71
C ARG A 93 -25.94 11.48 -3.20
N SER A 94 -26.21 12.49 -3.99
CA SER A 94 -27.09 13.60 -3.64
C SER A 94 -28.53 13.40 -4.08
N ILE A 95 -28.83 12.38 -4.89
CA ILE A 95 -30.14 12.15 -5.50
C ILE A 95 -30.72 10.79 -5.09
N GLY A 96 -31.97 10.79 -4.68
CA GLY A 96 -32.75 9.58 -4.45
C GLY A 96 -32.35 8.79 -3.21
N ILE A 97 -32.48 7.46 -3.29
CA ILE A 97 -32.14 6.53 -2.21
C ILE A 97 -30.62 6.36 -2.16
N GLN A 98 -30.05 6.50 -0.98
CA GLN A 98 -28.60 6.49 -0.75
C GLN A 98 -28.07 5.15 -0.21
N ASP A 99 -28.95 4.21 0.07
CA ASP A 99 -28.61 2.91 0.65
C ASP A 99 -28.71 1.83 -0.44
N TYR A 100 -27.58 1.49 -1.01
CA TYR A 100 -27.48 0.49 -2.07
C TYR A 100 -26.88 -0.80 -1.54
N LYS A 101 -27.47 -1.92 -1.92
CA LYS A 101 -26.88 -3.23 -1.64
C LYS A 101 -25.56 -3.38 -2.41
N ASN A 102 -24.54 -3.84 -1.71
CA ASN A 102 -23.19 -4.05 -2.27
C ASN A 102 -22.56 -2.76 -2.83
N ASP A 103 -22.75 -1.63 -2.16
CA ASP A 103 -22.10 -0.37 -2.51
C ASP A 103 -20.57 -0.52 -2.34
N ILE A 104 -19.85 -0.49 -3.44
CA ILE A 104 -18.37 -0.58 -3.50
C ILE A 104 -17.70 0.79 -3.52
N SER A 105 -18.46 1.87 -3.45
CA SER A 105 -17.88 3.21 -3.48
C SER A 105 -17.05 3.51 -2.23
N LEU A 106 -16.04 4.33 -2.40
CA LEU A 106 -15.21 4.78 -1.29
C LEU A 106 -15.83 5.99 -0.59
N SER A 107 -15.74 6.00 0.75
CA SER A 107 -15.99 7.21 1.55
C SER A 107 -14.88 8.25 1.32
N ASP A 108 -15.16 9.51 1.64
CA ASP A 108 -14.16 10.58 1.57
C ASP A 108 -12.92 10.25 2.41
N ALA A 109 -13.10 9.71 3.62
CA ALA A 109 -12.01 9.31 4.49
C ALA A 109 -11.14 8.18 3.89
N GLN A 110 -11.73 7.21 3.21
CA GLN A 110 -10.97 6.17 2.51
C GLN A 110 -10.18 6.76 1.33
N ILE A 111 -10.78 7.67 0.57
CA ILE A 111 -10.09 8.38 -0.52
C ILE A 111 -8.91 9.17 0.02
N GLU A 112 -9.13 9.98 1.07
CA GLU A 112 -8.07 10.76 1.72
C GLU A 112 -6.92 9.87 2.21
N THR A 113 -7.24 8.71 2.79
CA THR A 113 -6.25 7.73 3.26
C THR A 113 -5.36 7.24 2.10
N VAL A 114 -5.98 6.82 0.99
CA VAL A 114 -5.23 6.31 -0.18
C VAL A 114 -4.39 7.40 -0.82
N VAL A 115 -4.93 8.62 -0.93
CA VAL A 115 -4.19 9.77 -1.49
C VAL A 115 -3.01 10.13 -0.60
N ALA A 116 -3.23 10.30 0.71
CA ALA A 116 -2.17 10.62 1.66
C ALA A 116 -1.06 9.56 1.69
N TRP A 117 -1.42 8.28 1.58
CA TRP A 117 -0.45 7.20 1.47
C TRP A 117 0.42 7.32 0.22
N ALA A 118 -0.18 7.57 -0.94
CA ALA A 118 0.55 7.70 -2.19
C ALA A 118 1.47 8.93 -2.17
N ASP A 119 1.00 10.06 -1.64
CA ASP A 119 1.75 11.32 -1.50
C ASP A 119 2.92 11.17 -0.51
N ALA A 120 2.79 10.31 0.50
CA ALA A 120 3.86 9.96 1.43
C ALA A 120 4.93 9.02 0.85
N GLY A 121 4.84 8.67 -0.45
CA GLY A 121 5.77 7.76 -1.12
C GLY A 121 5.40 6.29 -1.01
N ALA A 122 4.15 6.02 -0.67
CA ALA A 122 3.55 4.69 -0.60
C ALA A 122 4.31 3.73 0.35
N PRO A 123 4.45 4.05 1.65
CA PRO A 123 5.15 3.20 2.59
C PRO A 123 4.40 1.88 2.84
N GLU A 124 5.16 0.78 3.04
CA GLU A 124 4.58 -0.55 3.32
C GLU A 124 3.97 -0.63 4.73
N GLY A 125 4.67 -0.09 5.71
CA GLY A 125 4.33 -0.28 7.11
C GLY A 125 4.82 -1.61 7.67
N ASP A 126 4.20 -2.06 8.75
CA ASP A 126 4.50 -3.37 9.35
C ASP A 126 3.76 -4.48 8.57
N PRO A 127 4.49 -5.41 7.93
CA PRO A 127 3.86 -6.52 7.19
C PRO A 127 2.98 -7.42 8.06
N SER A 128 3.21 -7.47 9.37
CA SER A 128 2.40 -8.26 10.30
C SER A 128 1.00 -7.67 10.53
N ALA A 129 0.80 -6.41 10.19
CA ALA A 129 -0.49 -5.73 10.25
C ALA A 129 -1.35 -5.94 8.98
N LEU A 130 -0.80 -6.63 7.96
CA LEU A 130 -1.55 -6.91 6.74
C LEU A 130 -2.73 -7.85 7.03
N PRO A 131 -3.97 -7.45 6.68
CA PRO A 131 -5.13 -8.31 6.84
C PRO A 131 -5.05 -9.54 5.92
N PRO A 132 -5.73 -10.63 6.27
CA PRO A 132 -5.84 -11.77 5.38
C PRO A 132 -6.52 -11.36 4.07
N LEU A 133 -6.09 -11.96 2.97
CA LEU A 133 -6.76 -11.78 1.68
C LEU A 133 -8.21 -12.26 1.78
N PRO A 134 -9.17 -11.53 1.19
CA PRO A 134 -10.53 -12.00 1.07
C PRO A 134 -10.61 -13.26 0.19
N GLU A 135 -11.68 -13.98 0.32
CA GLU A 135 -11.95 -15.10 -0.59
C GLU A 135 -12.23 -14.54 -2.00
N LEU A 136 -11.34 -14.85 -2.93
CA LEU A 136 -11.40 -14.35 -4.29
C LEU A 136 -12.10 -15.36 -5.19
N ARG A 137 -12.98 -14.87 -6.05
CA ARG A 137 -13.64 -15.69 -7.05
C ARG A 137 -12.84 -15.67 -8.36
N ASP A 138 -12.56 -16.84 -8.89
CA ASP A 138 -11.96 -16.94 -10.22
C ASP A 138 -13.02 -16.60 -11.28
N GLY A 139 -12.85 -15.46 -11.95
CA GLY A 139 -13.77 -14.99 -12.99
C GLY A 139 -13.82 -15.89 -14.23
N SER A 140 -12.88 -16.82 -14.38
CA SER A 140 -12.89 -17.81 -15.46
C SER A 140 -13.78 -19.03 -15.16
N GLN A 141 -14.27 -19.15 -13.92
CA GLN A 141 -15.07 -20.28 -13.48
C GLN A 141 -16.55 -19.91 -13.37
N TRP A 142 -17.42 -20.90 -13.68
CA TRP A 142 -18.85 -20.76 -13.43
C TRP A 142 -19.13 -20.68 -11.93
N GLN A 143 -19.70 -19.58 -11.47
CA GLN A 143 -19.86 -19.27 -10.05
C GLN A 143 -21.23 -19.64 -9.47
N LEU A 144 -22.17 -20.06 -10.31
CA LEU A 144 -23.54 -20.33 -9.91
C LEU A 144 -23.87 -21.83 -9.86
N GLU A 145 -22.84 -22.69 -9.93
CA GLU A 145 -23.03 -24.15 -9.97
C GLU A 145 -23.81 -24.69 -8.79
N GLU A 146 -23.53 -24.18 -7.59
CA GLU A 146 -24.27 -24.59 -6.36
C GLU A 146 -25.74 -24.19 -6.38
N THR A 147 -26.10 -23.12 -7.09
CA THR A 147 -27.48 -22.58 -7.10
C THR A 147 -28.26 -23.04 -8.32
N LEU A 148 -27.63 -23.10 -9.49
CA LEU A 148 -28.27 -23.33 -10.78
C LEU A 148 -27.83 -24.63 -11.47
N GLY A 149 -26.82 -25.33 -10.90
CA GLY A 149 -26.16 -26.45 -11.56
C GLY A 149 -25.14 -26.02 -12.63
N PRO A 150 -24.57 -26.98 -13.38
CA PRO A 150 -23.63 -26.66 -14.44
C PRO A 150 -24.30 -25.84 -15.54
N PRO A 151 -23.55 -25.03 -16.30
CA PRO A 151 -24.11 -24.26 -17.41
C PRO A 151 -24.60 -25.19 -18.52
N ASP A 152 -25.78 -24.90 -19.09
CA ASP A 152 -26.31 -25.64 -20.24
C ASP A 152 -25.45 -25.44 -21.50
N PHE A 153 -24.86 -24.27 -21.63
CA PHE A 153 -24.03 -23.87 -22.76
C PHE A 153 -22.87 -22.98 -22.31
N ILE A 154 -21.69 -23.22 -22.88
CA ILE A 154 -20.53 -22.32 -22.79
C ILE A 154 -20.26 -21.80 -24.19
N ILE A 155 -20.33 -20.48 -24.38
CA ILE A 155 -19.97 -19.82 -25.62
C ILE A 155 -18.60 -19.20 -25.42
N GLU A 156 -17.63 -19.71 -26.15
CA GLU A 156 -16.28 -19.16 -26.17
C GLU A 156 -16.15 -18.16 -27.33
N ALA A 157 -15.81 -16.91 -27.01
CA ALA A 157 -15.46 -15.93 -28.03
C ALA A 157 -14.00 -16.16 -28.48
N PRO A 158 -13.66 -15.99 -29.76
CA PRO A 158 -12.28 -16.02 -30.23
C PRO A 158 -11.48 -14.92 -29.54
N PRO A 159 -10.16 -15.11 -29.33
CA PRO A 159 -9.30 -14.09 -28.76
C PRO A 159 -9.43 -12.76 -29.52
N TYR A 160 -9.70 -11.68 -28.78
CA TYR A 160 -9.79 -10.34 -29.34
C TYR A 160 -8.66 -9.47 -28.79
N THR A 161 -7.92 -8.82 -29.66
CA THR A 161 -6.89 -7.86 -29.28
C THR A 161 -7.47 -6.45 -29.33
N VAL A 162 -7.46 -5.78 -28.19
CA VAL A 162 -7.83 -4.36 -28.10
C VAL A 162 -6.66 -3.55 -28.68
N ALA A 163 -6.92 -2.73 -29.68
CA ALA A 163 -5.95 -1.86 -30.35
C ALA A 163 -5.68 -0.59 -29.52
#